data_cb7fa0d18866f7a26ee94d5695db0037
#
_entry.id   cb7fa0d18866f7a26ee94d5695db0037
#
_cell.length_a   1.000
_cell.length_b   1.000
_cell.length_c   1.000
_cell.angle_alpha   90.00
_cell.angle_beta   90.00
_cell.angle_gamma   90.00
#
_symmetry.space_group_name_H-M   'P 1'
#
loop_
_entity.id
_entity.type
_entity.pdbx_description
1 polymer ?
#
loop_
_entity_poly.entity_id
_entity_poly.type
_entity_poly.pdbx_seq_one_letter_code
_entity_poly.pdbx_strand_id
1 'polypeptide(L)'
;MSEASQTTPETDGVSSLKPISLPDAQRLKLAARNHGLALLAAITLWAAADAWAMTSGLNLATGLSLLNAFAAMTIIATIFHEWGHFTGARIAKSYSPMVTNPTGAFIFGFNFAKNTRQQFLSMSIGGPVG
;
A
#
# COMPACT_ATOMS: atom_id res chain seq x y z
N MET A 1 -29.51 52.46 31.36
CA MET A 1 -29.37 51.43 30.27
C MET A 1 -28.12 50.69 30.57
N SER A 2 -28.28 49.46 31.10
CA SER A 2 -27.18 48.63 31.59
C SER A 2 -27.02 47.49 30.60
N GLU A 3 -25.91 47.46 29.86
CA GLU A 3 -25.57 46.34 28.95
C GLU A 3 -25.05 45.17 29.76
N ALA A 4 -25.83 44.09 29.71
CA ALA A 4 -25.43 42.83 30.28
C ALA A 4 -24.42 42.17 29.33
N SER A 5 -23.16 42.07 29.77
CA SER A 5 -22.09 41.30 29.15
C SER A 5 -22.43 39.80 29.25
N GLN A 6 -22.80 39.20 28.13
CA GLN A 6 -22.95 37.76 28.00
C GLN A 6 -21.56 37.14 27.87
N THR A 7 -21.05 36.55 28.92
CA THR A 7 -19.90 35.65 28.92
C THR A 7 -20.35 34.29 28.34
N THR A 8 -19.94 34.03 27.12
CA THR A 8 -20.06 32.69 26.49
C THR A 8 -19.10 31.76 27.22
N PRO A 9 -19.53 30.59 27.69
CA PRO A 9 -18.62 29.63 28.28
C PRO A 9 -17.74 29.05 27.15
N GLU A 10 -16.44 29.29 27.31
CA GLU A 10 -15.37 28.68 26.52
C GLU A 10 -15.39 27.19 26.74
N THR A 11 -15.80 26.42 25.72
CA THR A 11 -15.73 24.97 25.70
C THR A 11 -14.28 24.55 25.44
N ASP A 12 -13.45 24.76 26.45
CA ASP A 12 -12.14 24.14 26.56
C ASP A 12 -12.33 22.66 26.83
N GLY A 13 -11.91 21.83 25.90
CA GLY A 13 -11.74 20.43 26.25
C GLY A 13 -12.00 19.36 25.21
N VAL A 14 -11.95 19.66 23.90
CA VAL A 14 -11.68 18.56 22.97
C VAL A 14 -10.17 18.45 22.82
N SER A 15 -9.57 17.76 23.81
CA SER A 15 -8.19 17.29 23.72
C SER A 15 -8.03 16.58 22.39
N SER A 16 -7.36 17.23 21.44
CA SER A 16 -6.95 16.68 20.16
C SER A 16 -6.07 15.47 20.42
N LEU A 17 -6.70 14.29 20.54
CA LEU A 17 -6.00 13.01 20.62
C LEU A 17 -5.18 12.89 19.35
N LYS A 18 -3.89 13.18 19.46
CA LYS A 18 -2.93 13.00 18.40
C LYS A 18 -3.02 11.53 17.96
N PRO A 19 -3.36 11.23 16.71
CA PRO A 19 -3.50 9.84 16.29
C PRO A 19 -2.21 9.09 16.62
N ILE A 20 -2.33 7.99 17.39
CA ILE A 20 -1.20 7.13 17.74
C ILE A 20 -0.68 6.53 16.44
N SER A 21 0.39 7.11 15.90
CA SER A 21 1.01 6.60 14.69
C SER A 21 1.89 5.40 15.04
N LEU A 22 1.63 4.25 14.42
CA LEU A 22 2.47 3.07 14.56
C LEU A 22 3.92 3.38 14.17
N PRO A 23 4.93 2.81 14.84
CA PRO A 23 6.33 2.88 14.41
C PRO A 23 6.52 2.35 12.98
N ASP A 24 7.45 2.93 12.22
CA ASP A 24 7.72 2.53 10.82
C ASP A 24 7.99 1.02 10.66
N ALA A 25 8.69 0.41 11.61
CA ALA A 25 8.94 -1.04 11.58
C ALA A 25 7.65 -1.87 11.69
N GLN A 26 6.67 -1.43 12.47
CA GLN A 26 5.37 -2.10 12.58
C GLN A 26 4.53 -1.90 11.31
N ARG A 27 4.57 -0.71 10.70
CA ARG A 27 3.91 -0.43 9.42
C ARG A 27 4.51 -1.28 8.30
N LEU A 28 5.84 -1.42 8.26
CA LEU A 28 6.52 -2.28 7.29
C LEU A 28 6.09 -3.74 7.43
N LYS A 29 6.05 -4.27 8.66
CA LYS A 29 5.56 -5.64 8.93
C LYS A 29 4.11 -5.82 8.50
N LEU A 30 3.26 -4.82 8.75
CA LEU A 30 1.85 -4.85 8.36
C LEU A 30 1.71 -4.83 6.83
N ALA A 31 2.45 -3.97 6.12
CA ALA A 31 2.49 -3.94 4.67
C ALA A 31 2.94 -5.28 4.09
N ALA A 32 4.06 -5.83 4.57
CA ALA A 32 4.58 -7.11 4.11
C ALA A 32 3.58 -8.25 4.33
N ARG A 33 2.92 -8.29 5.50
CA ARG A 33 1.88 -9.27 5.79
C ARG A 33 0.69 -9.13 4.82
N ASN A 34 0.18 -7.92 4.62
CA ASN A 34 -0.98 -7.68 3.79
C ASN A 34 -0.69 -8.00 2.31
N HIS A 35 0.47 -7.60 1.81
CA HIS A 35 0.91 -7.94 0.46
C HIS A 35 1.15 -9.44 0.31
N GLY A 36 1.76 -10.10 1.29
CA GLY A 36 1.93 -11.55 1.30
C GLY A 36 0.61 -12.31 1.25
N LEU A 37 -0.39 -11.87 2.02
CA LEU A 37 -1.74 -12.43 1.98
C LEU A 37 -2.44 -12.18 0.64
N ALA A 38 -2.28 -11.01 0.05
CA ALA A 38 -2.83 -10.68 -1.27
C ALA A 38 -2.21 -11.55 -2.37
N LEU A 39 -0.87 -11.76 -2.35
CA LEU A 39 -0.17 -12.65 -3.26
C LEU A 39 -0.65 -14.10 -3.10
N LEU A 40 -0.73 -14.59 -1.88
CA LEU A 40 -1.20 -15.94 -1.59
C LEU A 40 -2.62 -16.15 -2.09
N ALA A 41 -3.54 -15.22 -1.80
CA ALA A 41 -4.93 -15.28 -2.25
C ALA A 41 -5.02 -15.27 -3.79
N ALA A 42 -4.29 -14.37 -4.46
CA ALA A 42 -4.30 -14.26 -5.91
C ALA A 42 -3.82 -15.54 -6.60
N ILE A 43 -2.69 -16.12 -6.13
CA ILE A 43 -2.13 -17.34 -6.66
C ILE A 43 -3.07 -18.53 -6.39
N THR A 44 -3.64 -18.63 -5.19
CA THR A 44 -4.55 -19.71 -4.81
C THR A 44 -5.83 -19.70 -5.65
N LEU A 45 -6.43 -18.51 -5.85
CA LEU A 45 -7.64 -18.35 -6.67
C LEU A 45 -7.36 -18.72 -8.14
N TRP A 46 -6.23 -18.28 -8.68
CA TRP A 46 -5.83 -18.65 -10.03
C TRP A 46 -5.61 -20.15 -10.13
N ALA A 47 -4.81 -20.76 -9.26
CA ALA A 47 -4.53 -22.19 -9.28
C ALA A 47 -5.82 -23.03 -9.16
N ALA A 48 -6.77 -22.64 -8.32
CA ALA A 48 -8.04 -23.32 -8.18
C ALA A 48 -8.90 -23.21 -9.46
N ALA A 49 -8.96 -22.04 -10.09
CA ALA A 49 -9.68 -21.84 -11.34
C ALA A 49 -9.04 -22.63 -12.50
N ASP A 50 -7.71 -22.69 -12.54
CA ASP A 50 -6.97 -23.43 -13.55
C ASP A 50 -7.17 -24.94 -13.39
N ALA A 51 -7.08 -25.46 -12.18
CA ALA A 51 -7.36 -26.87 -11.89
C ALA A 51 -8.80 -27.25 -12.27
N TRP A 52 -9.78 -26.38 -12.01
CA TRP A 52 -11.16 -26.59 -12.44
C TRP A 52 -11.28 -26.58 -13.97
N ALA A 53 -10.64 -25.67 -14.67
CA ALA A 53 -10.63 -25.61 -16.13
C ALA A 53 -10.06 -26.91 -16.74
N MET A 54 -8.93 -27.37 -16.22
CA MET A 54 -8.27 -28.60 -16.69
C MET A 54 -9.09 -29.87 -16.44
N THR A 55 -9.81 -29.95 -15.33
CA THR A 55 -10.58 -31.13 -14.96
C THR A 55 -11.96 -31.19 -15.58
N SER A 56 -12.62 -30.05 -15.77
CA SER A 56 -13.98 -30.01 -16.30
C SER A 56 -14.09 -29.92 -17.82
N GLY A 57 -13.06 -29.35 -18.47
CA GLY A 57 -13.08 -29.05 -19.91
C GLY A 57 -14.10 -27.98 -20.31
N LEU A 58 -14.71 -27.28 -19.35
CA LEU A 58 -15.74 -26.25 -19.60
C LEU A 58 -15.11 -24.95 -20.10
N ASN A 59 -15.61 -24.38 -21.18
CA ASN A 59 -15.16 -23.08 -21.70
C ASN A 59 -15.30 -21.95 -20.66
N LEU A 60 -16.35 -21.99 -19.81
CA LEU A 60 -16.53 -21.04 -18.73
C LEU A 60 -15.39 -21.13 -17.70
N ALA A 61 -14.99 -22.35 -17.32
CA ALA A 61 -13.90 -22.56 -16.38
C ALA A 61 -12.57 -22.02 -16.96
N THR A 62 -12.31 -22.27 -18.24
CA THR A 62 -11.15 -21.72 -18.96
C THR A 62 -11.17 -20.19 -18.97
N GLY A 63 -12.33 -19.58 -19.26
CA GLY A 63 -12.48 -18.12 -19.21
C GLY A 63 -12.18 -17.53 -17.83
N LEU A 64 -12.68 -18.19 -16.77
CA LEU A 64 -12.41 -17.76 -15.39
C LEU A 64 -10.93 -17.97 -14.98
N SER A 65 -10.29 -19.05 -15.42
CA SER A 65 -8.86 -19.26 -15.20
C SER A 65 -8.02 -18.14 -15.84
N LEU A 66 -8.30 -17.79 -17.10
CA LEU A 66 -7.61 -16.68 -17.78
C LEU A 66 -7.83 -15.32 -17.09
N LEU A 67 -9.05 -15.04 -16.66
CA LEU A 67 -9.36 -13.80 -15.92
C LEU A 67 -8.60 -13.75 -14.59
N ASN A 68 -8.60 -14.84 -13.84
CA ASN A 68 -7.86 -14.93 -12.58
C ASN A 68 -6.34 -14.87 -12.80
N ALA A 69 -5.82 -15.45 -13.86
CA ALA A 69 -4.40 -15.34 -14.24
C ALA A 69 -4.01 -13.87 -14.46
N PHE A 70 -4.81 -13.13 -15.24
CA PHE A 70 -4.58 -11.71 -15.50
C PHE A 70 -4.64 -10.88 -14.20
N ALA A 71 -5.63 -11.12 -13.36
CA ALA A 71 -5.77 -10.45 -12.07
C ALA A 71 -4.57 -10.77 -11.14
N ALA A 72 -4.17 -12.03 -11.04
CA ALA A 72 -3.03 -12.46 -10.25
C ALA A 72 -1.72 -11.81 -10.72
N MET A 73 -1.45 -11.81 -12.02
CA MET A 73 -0.28 -11.14 -12.59
C MET A 73 -0.27 -9.63 -12.31
N THR A 74 -1.42 -8.97 -12.41
CA THR A 74 -1.52 -7.54 -12.09
C THR A 74 -1.20 -7.27 -10.63
N ILE A 75 -1.75 -8.05 -9.70
CA ILE A 75 -1.48 -7.93 -8.26
C ILE A 75 0.01 -8.17 -7.97
N ILE A 76 0.57 -9.24 -8.52
CA ILE A 76 1.98 -9.60 -8.35
C ILE A 76 2.88 -8.46 -8.86
N ALA A 77 2.67 -8.03 -10.10
CA ALA A 77 3.46 -6.96 -10.71
C ALA A 77 3.38 -5.66 -9.92
N THR A 78 2.17 -5.27 -9.47
CA THR A 78 1.97 -4.04 -8.69
C THR A 78 2.73 -4.10 -7.36
N ILE A 79 2.65 -5.22 -6.65
CA ILE A 79 3.33 -5.39 -5.36
C ILE A 79 4.85 -5.35 -5.55
N PHE A 80 5.40 -6.12 -6.48
CA PHE A 80 6.85 -6.13 -6.73
C PHE A 80 7.35 -4.76 -7.19
N HIS A 81 6.61 -4.08 -8.05
CA HIS A 81 6.92 -2.74 -8.51
C HIS A 81 7.01 -1.73 -7.35
N GLU A 82 6.05 -1.75 -6.44
CA GLU A 82 6.03 -0.86 -5.27
C GLU A 82 7.17 -1.18 -4.29
N TRP A 83 7.44 -2.48 -4.03
CA TRP A 83 8.58 -2.89 -3.21
C TRP A 83 9.92 -2.53 -3.86
N GLY A 84 10.00 -2.56 -5.18
CA GLY A 84 11.17 -2.10 -5.95
C GLY A 84 11.42 -0.62 -5.74
N HIS A 85 10.41 0.24 -5.87
CA HIS A 85 10.50 1.66 -5.56
C HIS A 85 10.92 1.92 -4.11
N PHE A 86 10.32 1.22 -3.16
CA PHE A 86 10.67 1.33 -1.75
C PHE A 86 12.13 0.95 -1.50
N THR A 87 12.59 -0.14 -2.08
CA THR A 87 13.99 -0.60 -1.96
C THR A 87 14.95 0.42 -2.56
N GLY A 88 14.69 0.93 -3.76
CA GLY A 88 15.47 1.98 -4.40
C GLY A 88 15.54 3.25 -3.56
N ALA A 89 14.42 3.66 -2.95
CA ALA A 89 14.35 4.79 -2.04
C ALA A 89 15.21 4.57 -0.78
N ARG A 90 15.20 3.38 -0.21
CA ARG A 90 16.01 3.03 0.99
C ARG A 90 17.49 2.93 0.69
N ILE A 91 17.89 2.34 -0.45
CA ILE A 91 19.29 2.28 -0.90
C ILE A 91 19.84 3.70 -1.08
N ALA A 92 19.07 4.59 -1.69
CA ALA A 92 19.43 5.99 -1.89
C ALA A 92 19.39 6.83 -0.61
N LYS A 93 19.02 6.26 0.53
CA LYS A 93 18.80 6.96 1.81
C LYS A 93 17.89 8.18 1.67
N SER A 94 16.85 8.07 0.86
CA SER A 94 15.88 9.14 0.64
C SER A 94 14.95 9.29 1.84
N TYR A 95 14.41 10.52 2.02
CA TYR A 95 13.33 10.77 2.96
C TYR A 95 12.01 10.25 2.37
N SER A 96 11.63 9.06 2.74
CA SER A 96 10.50 8.30 2.22
C SER A 96 9.73 7.65 3.37
N PRO A 97 8.91 8.44 4.10
CA PRO A 97 8.16 7.93 5.24
C PRO A 97 7.13 6.88 4.81
N MET A 98 6.90 5.89 5.67
CA MET A 98 5.84 4.91 5.47
C MET A 98 4.47 5.57 5.52
N VAL A 99 3.53 5.07 4.71
CA VAL A 99 2.13 5.52 4.80
C VAL A 99 1.55 5.21 6.18
N THR A 100 0.60 6.03 6.63
CA THR A 100 -0.01 5.90 7.96
C THR A 100 -0.78 4.59 8.09
N ASN A 101 -1.48 4.18 7.04
CA ASN A 101 -2.26 2.96 6.99
C ASN A 101 -1.85 2.11 5.77
N PRO A 102 -0.94 1.14 5.91
CA PRO A 102 -0.42 0.34 4.80
C PRO A 102 -1.35 -0.83 4.45
N THR A 103 -2.62 -0.53 4.15
CA THR A 103 -3.61 -1.53 3.70
C THR A 103 -3.79 -1.55 2.18
N GLY A 104 -3.25 -0.55 1.47
CA GLY A 104 -3.29 -0.44 0.02
C GLY A 104 -2.00 -0.92 -0.65
N ALA A 105 -1.93 -0.78 -1.97
CA ALA A 105 -0.74 -1.11 -2.76
C ALA A 105 0.47 -0.23 -2.38
N PHE A 106 0.24 1.05 -2.06
CA PHE A 106 1.31 1.99 -1.73
C PHE A 106 1.76 1.84 -0.29
N ILE A 107 3.08 1.70 -0.08
CA ILE A 107 3.67 1.47 1.24
C ILE A 107 4.43 2.67 1.79
N PHE A 108 4.81 3.64 0.94
CA PHE A 108 5.55 4.83 1.35
C PHE A 108 5.16 6.06 0.52
N GLY A 109 5.57 7.25 0.97
CA GLY A 109 5.45 8.51 0.24
C GLY A 109 6.83 9.11 -0.03
N PHE A 110 7.13 9.45 -1.28
CA PHE A 110 8.37 10.13 -1.63
C PHE A 110 8.19 11.64 -1.53
N ASN A 111 9.03 12.32 -0.72
CA ASN A 111 8.95 13.76 -0.53
C ASN A 111 9.94 14.49 -1.45
N PHE A 112 9.45 15.07 -2.54
CA PHE A 112 10.27 15.77 -3.52
C PHE A 112 11.04 16.96 -2.96
N ALA A 113 10.46 17.69 -1.98
CA ALA A 113 11.11 18.86 -1.39
C ALA A 113 12.29 18.51 -0.45
N LYS A 114 12.32 17.27 0.06
CA LYS A 114 13.33 16.79 1.01
C LYS A 114 14.36 15.85 0.38
N ASN A 115 14.24 15.57 -0.92
CA ASN A 115 15.10 14.62 -1.63
C ASN A 115 15.77 15.27 -2.85
N THR A 116 16.92 14.72 -3.22
CA THR A 116 17.65 15.13 -4.42
C THR A 116 17.11 14.42 -5.66
N ARG A 117 17.42 14.98 -6.86
CA ARG A 117 17.13 14.33 -8.14
C ARG A 117 17.73 12.93 -8.23
N GLN A 118 18.93 12.72 -7.70
CA GLN A 118 19.59 11.41 -7.73
C GLN A 118 18.84 10.38 -6.88
N GLN A 119 18.36 10.78 -5.71
CA GLN A 119 17.54 9.92 -4.86
C GLN A 119 16.20 9.55 -5.53
N PHE A 120 15.61 10.52 -6.25
CA PHE A 120 14.41 10.25 -7.05
C PHE A 120 14.68 9.25 -8.17
N LEU A 121 15.78 9.41 -8.92
CA LEU A 121 16.14 8.47 -9.98
C LEU A 121 16.38 7.06 -9.44
N SER A 122 17.08 6.92 -8.33
CA SER A 122 17.30 5.61 -7.69
C SER A 122 16.00 4.93 -7.26
N MET A 123 15.08 5.70 -6.68
CA MET A 123 13.74 5.21 -6.36
C MET A 123 12.99 4.80 -7.63
N SER A 124 12.99 5.65 -8.67
CA SER A 124 12.24 5.41 -9.90
C SER A 124 12.72 4.16 -10.66
N ILE A 125 14.03 3.90 -10.70
CA ILE A 125 14.60 2.71 -11.33
C ILE A 125 14.24 1.44 -10.53
N GLY A 126 14.11 1.55 -9.22
CA GLY A 126 13.75 0.41 -8.36
C GLY A 126 12.45 -0.27 -8.78
N GLY A 127 11.41 0.47 -9.16
CA GLY A 127 10.14 -0.09 -9.59
C GLY A 127 10.23 -1.05 -10.79
N PRO A 128 10.77 -0.62 -11.94
CA PRO A 128 10.93 -1.49 -13.11
C PRO A 128 11.85 -2.70 -12.92
N VAL A 129 12.75 -2.66 -11.92
CA VAL A 129 13.73 -3.74 -11.65
C VAL A 129 13.20 -4.73 -10.60
N GLY A 130 12.22 -4.34 -9.78
CA GLY A 130 11.52 -5.22 -8.81
C GLY A 130 10.37 -5.92 -9.48
#